data_5da58e90bac713789f5e061c366219cf
#
_entry.id   5da58e90bac713789f5e061c366219cf
#
_cell.length_a   1.000
_cell.length_b   1.000
_cell.length_c   1.000
_cell.angle_alpha   90.00
_cell.angle_beta   90.00
_cell.angle_gamma   90.00
#
_symmetry.space_group_name_H-M   'P 1'
#
loop_
_entity.id
_entity.type
_entity.pdbx_description
1 polymer ?
#
loop_
_entity_poly.entity_id
_entity_poly.type
_entity_poly.pdbx_seq_one_letter_code
_entity_poly.pdbx_strand_id
1 'polypeptide(L)'
;FRTKLSEEEFIDNIKEIGLALTGQTGNLAPADKKIYALRDVTAIVDSIPLIASSIMSKKIAAGAGAIVLDVKVGSGAFMKNMQDAEKLAEEMVKIGSLAGRNTIAVISDMDEPLALL
;
A
#
# COMPACT_ATOMS: atom_id res chain seq x y z
N PHE A 1 -20.52 -4.77 -5.47
CA PHE A 1 -19.40 -5.44 -4.79
C PHE A 1 -19.19 -4.85 -3.40
N ARG A 2 -19.09 -5.70 -2.36
CA ARG A 2 -18.94 -5.27 -0.96
C ARG A 2 -17.47 -5.25 -0.61
N THR A 3 -16.92 -4.07 -0.30
CA THR A 3 -15.51 -3.86 0.03
C THR A 3 -15.21 -3.77 1.53
N LYS A 4 -16.25 -3.77 2.38
CA LYS A 4 -16.11 -3.79 3.83
C LYS A 4 -16.43 -5.19 4.34
N LEU A 5 -15.41 -5.89 4.81
CA LEU A 5 -15.53 -7.19 5.44
C LEU A 5 -15.19 -7.06 6.94
N SER A 6 -15.84 -7.85 7.79
CA SER A 6 -15.37 -8.07 9.14
C SER A 6 -14.09 -8.91 9.12
N GLU A 7 -13.38 -8.98 10.23
CA GLU A 7 -12.18 -9.82 10.34
C GLU A 7 -12.53 -11.31 10.16
N GLU A 8 -13.65 -11.76 10.70
CA GLU A 8 -14.14 -13.14 10.53
C GLU A 8 -14.44 -13.45 9.06
N GLU A 9 -15.24 -12.61 8.39
CA GLU A 9 -15.56 -12.76 6.97
C GLU A 9 -14.30 -12.75 6.09
N PHE A 10 -13.30 -11.94 6.42
CA PHE A 10 -12.03 -11.89 5.70
C PHE A 10 -11.28 -13.22 5.84
N ILE A 11 -11.18 -13.74 7.07
CA ILE A 11 -10.50 -15.01 7.35
C ILE A 11 -11.24 -16.18 6.70
N ASP A 12 -12.55 -16.20 6.76
CA ASP A 12 -13.36 -17.27 6.18
C ASP A 12 -13.25 -17.29 4.65
N ASN A 13 -13.27 -16.13 4.00
CA ASN A 13 -13.03 -16.05 2.55
C ASN A 13 -11.64 -16.59 2.17
N ILE A 14 -10.60 -16.29 2.96
CA ILE A 14 -9.27 -16.86 2.70
C ILE A 14 -9.26 -18.38 2.86
N LYS A 15 -9.95 -18.93 3.87
CA LYS A 15 -10.02 -20.37 4.09
C LYS A 15 -10.80 -21.11 3.01
N GLU A 16 -11.92 -20.55 2.55
CA GLU A 16 -12.80 -21.20 1.58
C GLU A 16 -12.35 -21.00 0.14
N ILE A 17 -11.91 -19.80 -0.20
CA ILE A 17 -11.68 -19.38 -1.59
C ILE A 17 -10.19 -19.18 -1.87
N GLY A 18 -9.36 -19.01 -0.84
CA GLY A 18 -7.95 -18.67 -0.97
C GLY A 18 -7.68 -17.20 -1.27
N LEU A 19 -8.72 -16.36 -1.33
CA LEU A 19 -8.66 -14.94 -1.67
C LEU A 19 -9.67 -14.15 -0.85
N ALA A 20 -9.26 -12.97 -0.36
CA ALA A 20 -10.17 -11.96 0.16
C ALA A 20 -9.77 -10.58 -0.32
N LEU A 21 -10.75 -9.78 -0.74
CA LEU A 21 -10.57 -8.39 -1.14
C LEU A 21 -11.34 -7.48 -0.18
N THR A 22 -10.63 -6.62 0.51
CA THR A 22 -11.22 -5.67 1.45
C THR A 22 -10.56 -4.31 1.35
N GLY A 23 -11.34 -3.27 1.60
CA GLY A 23 -10.80 -1.93 1.83
C GLY A 23 -10.11 -1.84 3.19
N GLN A 24 -9.34 -0.78 3.40
CA GLN A 24 -8.69 -0.53 4.69
C GLN A 24 -9.75 -0.34 5.79
N THR A 25 -9.82 -1.27 6.74
CA THR A 25 -10.66 -1.14 7.93
C THR A 25 -9.91 -0.46 9.08
N GLY A 26 -10.62 0.35 9.82
CA GLY A 26 -10.19 1.48 10.63
C GLY A 26 -9.05 1.35 11.64
N ASN A 27 -8.53 0.19 12.01
CA ASN A 27 -7.61 0.09 13.16
C ASN A 27 -6.33 -0.70 12.92
N LEU A 28 -5.99 -0.97 11.67
CA LEU A 28 -4.82 -1.79 11.34
C LEU A 28 -3.49 -1.12 11.72
N ALA A 29 -3.40 0.20 11.61
CA ALA A 29 -2.23 0.99 12.00
C ALA A 29 -2.69 2.35 12.59
N PRO A 30 -3.12 2.39 13.86
CA PRO A 30 -3.72 3.59 14.45
C PRO A 30 -2.75 4.76 14.56
N ALA A 31 -1.46 4.51 14.72
CA ALA A 31 -0.43 5.54 14.73
C ALA A 31 -0.29 6.18 13.34
N ASP A 32 -0.27 5.38 12.27
CA ASP A 32 -0.21 5.87 10.91
C ASP A 32 -1.42 6.75 10.56
N LYS A 33 -2.62 6.36 10.99
CA LYS A 33 -3.82 7.16 10.78
C LYS A 33 -3.70 8.56 11.37
N LYS A 34 -3.12 8.71 12.56
CA LYS A 34 -2.89 10.01 13.21
C LYS A 34 -1.82 10.82 12.48
N ILE A 35 -0.70 10.17 12.10
CA ILE A 35 0.40 10.82 11.39
C ILE A 35 -0.06 11.25 9.99
N TYR A 36 -0.84 10.42 9.29
CA TYR A 36 -1.35 10.75 7.96
C TYR A 36 -2.31 11.96 8.00
N ALA A 37 -3.18 12.03 9.00
CA ALA A 37 -4.07 13.18 9.19
C ALA A 37 -3.27 14.49 9.44
N LEU A 38 -2.16 14.43 10.18
CA LEU A 38 -1.27 15.59 10.37
C LEU A 38 -0.55 15.98 9.07
N ARG A 39 -0.14 15.02 8.25
CA ARG A 39 0.49 15.27 6.93
C ARG A 39 -0.43 15.99 5.97
N ASP A 40 -1.70 15.63 5.97
CA ASP A 40 -2.74 16.23 5.12
C ASP A 40 -2.92 17.72 5.42
N VAL A 41 -2.79 18.12 6.70
CA VAL A 41 -2.89 19.50 7.16
C VAL A 41 -1.60 20.31 6.94
N THR A 42 -0.43 19.65 6.94
CA THR A 42 0.90 20.30 6.87
C THR A 42 1.52 20.31 5.47
N ALA A 43 0.81 19.80 4.45
CA ALA A 43 1.29 19.68 3.07
C ALA A 43 2.62 18.91 2.89
N ILE A 44 2.94 17.98 3.79
CA ILE A 44 4.12 17.10 3.72
C ILE A 44 3.73 15.74 3.09
N VAL A 45 2.75 15.76 2.20
CA VAL A 45 2.20 14.52 1.58
C VAL A 45 3.22 13.85 0.66
N ASP A 46 4.09 14.62 0.02
CA ASP A 46 5.00 14.15 -1.04
C ASP A 46 6.34 13.58 -0.54
N SER A 47 6.52 13.43 0.77
CA SER A 47 7.74 12.84 1.32
C SER A 47 7.79 11.34 1.08
N ILE A 48 8.67 10.87 0.19
CA ILE A 48 8.85 9.45 -0.15
C ILE A 48 9.04 8.56 1.10
N PRO A 49 9.91 8.89 2.08
CA PRO A 49 10.04 8.08 3.28
C PRO A 49 8.74 7.97 4.10
N LEU A 50 7.95 9.03 4.16
CA LEU A 50 6.68 9.02 4.88
C LEU A 50 5.59 8.25 4.12
N ILE A 51 5.59 8.30 2.79
CA ILE A 51 4.70 7.48 1.95
C ILE A 51 5.05 6.00 2.16
N ALA A 52 6.33 5.65 2.04
CA ALA A 52 6.82 4.29 2.22
C ALA A 52 6.45 3.73 3.60
N SER A 53 6.71 4.48 4.68
CA SER A 53 6.38 4.05 6.04
C SER A 53 4.89 3.87 6.27
N SER A 54 4.06 4.76 5.73
CA SER A 54 2.59 4.65 5.83
C SER A 54 2.05 3.42 5.11
N ILE A 55 2.54 3.12 3.92
CA ILE A 55 2.14 1.93 3.17
C ILE A 55 2.61 0.66 3.88
N MET A 56 3.89 0.60 4.23
CA MET A 56 4.50 -0.62 4.76
C MET A 56 4.04 -0.95 6.18
N SER A 57 3.78 0.03 7.04
CA SER A 57 3.22 -0.21 8.37
C SER A 57 1.92 -1.02 8.33
N LYS A 58 1.05 -0.74 7.36
CA LYS A 58 -0.22 -1.45 7.17
C LYS A 58 0.00 -2.88 6.66
N LYS A 59 0.92 -3.06 5.70
CA LYS A 59 1.23 -4.39 5.13
C LYS A 59 1.89 -5.30 6.17
N ILE A 60 2.78 -4.74 6.97
CA ILE A 60 3.43 -5.48 8.06
C ILE A 60 2.43 -5.79 9.18
N ALA A 61 1.59 -4.83 9.58
CA ALA A 61 0.57 -5.03 10.60
C ALA A 61 -0.48 -6.08 10.19
N ALA A 62 -0.79 -6.20 8.89
CA ALA A 62 -1.67 -7.24 8.36
C ALA A 62 -1.09 -8.67 8.48
N GLY A 63 0.20 -8.81 8.85
CA GLY A 63 0.82 -10.11 9.06
C GLY A 63 1.22 -10.85 7.79
N ALA A 64 1.23 -10.20 6.63
CA ALA A 64 1.60 -10.83 5.37
C ALA A 64 3.03 -11.39 5.41
N GLY A 65 3.21 -12.65 5.01
CA GLY A 65 4.53 -13.29 4.91
C GLY A 65 5.32 -12.83 3.68
N ALA A 66 4.61 -12.54 2.59
CA ALA A 66 5.14 -11.95 1.36
C ALA A 66 4.30 -10.74 0.96
N ILE A 67 4.95 -9.73 0.41
CA ILE A 67 4.32 -8.47 -0.01
C ILE A 67 4.69 -8.19 -1.46
N VAL A 68 3.68 -7.98 -2.30
CA VAL A 68 3.85 -7.47 -3.66
C VAL A 68 3.27 -6.06 -3.69
N LEU A 69 4.07 -5.11 -4.14
CA LEU A 69 3.71 -3.70 -4.24
C LEU A 69 3.56 -3.32 -5.71
N ASP A 70 2.46 -2.69 -6.05
CA ASP A 70 2.27 -2.05 -7.35
C ASP A 70 2.46 -0.54 -7.17
N VAL A 71 3.58 -0.02 -7.68
CA VAL A 71 3.95 1.40 -7.61
C VAL A 71 3.55 2.07 -8.91
N LYS A 72 2.51 2.87 -8.84
CA LYS A 72 1.99 3.59 -10.00
C LYS A 72 2.84 4.83 -10.31
N VAL A 73 3.14 5.03 -11.60
CA VAL A 73 3.82 6.22 -12.12
C VAL A 73 3.02 6.81 -13.28
N GLY A 74 2.92 8.14 -13.34
CA GLY A 74 2.20 8.83 -14.39
C GLY A 74 1.29 9.95 -13.89
N SER A 75 0.52 10.54 -14.79
CA SER A 75 -0.34 11.69 -14.51
C SER A 75 -1.43 11.40 -13.48
N GLY A 76 -1.95 10.18 -13.46
CA GLY A 76 -2.93 9.71 -12.48
C GLY A 76 -2.36 9.24 -11.14
N ALA A 77 -1.04 9.11 -11.02
CA ALA A 77 -0.36 8.56 -9.84
C ALA A 77 0.17 9.64 -8.89
N PHE A 78 0.58 9.24 -7.67
CA PHE A 78 1.38 10.08 -6.78
C PHE A 78 2.77 10.35 -7.37
N MET A 79 3.42 9.31 -7.87
CA MET A 79 4.74 9.43 -8.50
C MET A 79 4.57 9.90 -9.94
N LYS A 80 5.08 11.09 -10.25
CA LYS A 80 4.94 11.73 -11.57
C LYS A 80 6.05 11.36 -12.54
N ASN A 81 7.14 10.81 -12.05
CA ASN A 81 8.29 10.40 -12.84
C ASN A 81 8.87 9.07 -12.33
N MET A 82 9.60 8.41 -13.21
CA MET A 82 10.18 7.08 -12.93
C MET A 82 11.18 7.12 -11.78
N GLN A 83 11.99 8.15 -11.66
CA GLN A 83 13.03 8.24 -10.63
C GLN A 83 12.43 8.24 -9.20
N ASP A 84 11.34 8.96 -9.00
CA ASP A 84 10.68 9.00 -7.69
C ASP A 84 9.90 7.70 -7.42
N ALA A 85 9.35 7.07 -8.45
CA ALA A 85 8.73 5.74 -8.34
C ALA A 85 9.77 4.68 -7.94
N GLU A 86 10.94 4.69 -8.55
CA GLU A 86 12.06 3.80 -8.19
C GLU A 86 12.51 4.00 -6.75
N LYS A 87 12.73 5.24 -6.32
CA LYS A 87 13.09 5.56 -4.91
C LYS A 87 12.03 5.06 -3.94
N LEU A 88 10.75 5.28 -4.24
CA LEU A 88 9.67 4.79 -3.39
C LEU A 88 9.66 3.26 -3.33
N ALA A 89 9.80 2.59 -4.47
CA ALA A 89 9.85 1.14 -4.55
C ALA A 89 11.02 0.57 -3.74
N GLU A 90 12.23 1.12 -3.89
CA GLU A 90 13.42 0.71 -3.15
C GLU A 90 13.25 0.88 -1.64
N GLU A 91 12.74 2.03 -1.18
CA GLU A 91 12.49 2.27 0.25
C GLU A 91 11.47 1.28 0.83
N MET A 92 10.39 0.99 0.12
CA MET A 92 9.39 0.03 0.57
C MET A 92 9.93 -1.41 0.62
N VAL A 93 10.70 -1.83 -0.39
CA VAL A 93 11.35 -3.16 -0.41
C VAL A 93 12.34 -3.28 0.74
N LYS A 94 13.13 -2.24 1.00
CA LYS A 94 14.07 -2.18 2.12
C LYS A 94 13.36 -2.29 3.48
N ILE A 95 12.28 -1.54 3.69
CA ILE A 95 11.47 -1.63 4.92
C ILE A 95 10.92 -3.06 5.09
N GLY A 96 10.39 -3.66 4.03
CA GLY A 96 9.86 -5.02 4.09
C GLY A 96 10.93 -6.05 4.45
N SER A 97 12.10 -5.96 3.82
CA SER A 97 13.25 -6.83 4.11
C SER A 97 13.74 -6.69 5.55
N LEU A 98 13.86 -5.46 6.07
CA LEU A 98 14.23 -5.20 7.46
C LEU A 98 13.20 -5.74 8.46
N ALA A 99 11.92 -5.80 8.07
CA ALA A 99 10.85 -6.40 8.86
C ALA A 99 10.75 -7.94 8.68
N GLY A 100 11.69 -8.57 7.98
CA GLY A 100 11.69 -10.01 7.73
C GLY A 100 10.58 -10.47 6.77
N ARG A 101 10.12 -9.59 5.86
CA ARG A 101 9.10 -9.89 4.87
C ARG A 101 9.71 -10.00 3.48
N ASN A 102 9.34 -11.04 2.76
CA ASN A 102 9.72 -11.16 1.34
C ASN A 102 8.91 -10.13 0.54
N THR A 103 9.59 -9.11 0.03
CA THR A 103 8.93 -7.93 -0.58
C THR A 103 9.45 -7.69 -1.98
N ILE A 104 8.53 -7.53 -2.93
CA ILE A 104 8.80 -7.20 -4.32
C ILE A 104 7.98 -5.97 -4.68
N ALA A 105 8.55 -5.06 -5.46
CA ALA A 105 7.85 -3.93 -6.05
C ALA A 105 7.84 -4.05 -7.58
N VAL A 106 6.70 -3.76 -8.18
CA VAL A 106 6.50 -3.63 -9.63
C VAL A 106 6.12 -2.18 -9.89
N ILE A 107 6.79 -1.55 -10.85
CA ILE A 107 6.41 -0.20 -11.29
C ILE A 107 5.53 -0.34 -12.53
N SER A 108 4.38 0.33 -12.51
CA SER A 108 3.41 0.27 -13.60
C SER A 108 2.91 1.65 -13.99
N ASP A 109 2.59 1.81 -15.27
CA ASP A 109 2.08 3.05 -15.85
C ASP A 109 0.64 3.34 -15.38
N MET A 110 0.37 4.62 -15.13
CA MET A 110 -0.95 5.13 -14.77
C MET A 110 -1.31 6.39 -15.58
N ASP A 111 -0.82 6.50 -16.80
CA ASP A 111 -1.22 7.56 -17.73
C ASP A 111 -2.52 7.23 -18.46
N GLU A 112 -2.79 5.93 -18.64
CA GLU A 112 -3.99 5.44 -19.31
C GLU A 112 -4.86 4.57 -18.41
N PRO A 113 -6.18 4.48 -18.68
CA PRO A 113 -7.07 3.54 -17.99
C PRO A 113 -6.66 2.09 -18.24
N LEU A 114 -6.84 1.24 -17.23
CA LEU A 114 -6.53 -0.19 -17.32
C LEU A 114 -7.37 -0.93 -18.36
N ALA A 115 -8.53 -0.40 -18.70
CA ALA A 115 -9.42 -0.96 -19.72
C ALA A 115 -10.10 0.18 -20.50
N LEU A 116 -10.18 0.02 -21.81
CA LEU A 116 -11.07 0.80 -22.64
C LEU A 116 -12.49 0.23 -22.49
N LEU A 117 -13.42 1.08 -22.07
CA LEU A 117 -14.86 0.78 -22.07
C LEU A 117 -15.44 0.98 -23.48
#